data_0926b0875a6ff96a8465199465763185
#
_entry.id   0926b0875a6ff96a8465199465763185
#
_cell.length_a   1.000
_cell.length_b   1.000
_cell.length_c   1.000
_cell.angle_alpha   90.00
_cell.angle_beta   90.00
_cell.angle_gamma   90.00
#
_symmetry.space_group_name_H-M   'P 1'
#
loop_
_entity.id
_entity.type
_entity.pdbx_description
1 polymer ?
#
loop_
_entity_poly.entity_id
_entity_poly.type
_entity_poly.pdbx_seq_one_letter_code
_entity_poly.pdbx_strand_id
1 'polypeptide(L)'
;LDSRVKNAIVQAVQREPFAQMFGIRLLQLEDGHSVVQMTYDPHKADNIYQRAHGGAVYGLIDEAFETASQTDGTIAVAMNVNVSYVASPEKNARLTAEARRISQTRKTAGYDIRVNDEDGKLIACCHALAYRTGKPIPFL
;
A
#
# COMPACT_ATOMS: atom_id res chain seq x y z
N LEU A 1 4.77 -14.89 9.45
CA LEU A 1 5.77 -13.95 8.92
C LEU A 1 7.08 -14.09 9.69
N ASP A 2 8.17 -14.39 8.98
CA ASP A 2 9.52 -14.45 9.57
C ASP A 2 9.92 -13.07 10.12
N SER A 3 10.49 -13.04 11.33
CA SER A 3 10.85 -11.79 12.03
C SER A 3 11.95 -10.99 11.30
N ARG A 4 12.89 -11.66 10.63
CA ARG A 4 13.94 -10.99 9.83
C ARG A 4 13.32 -10.31 8.63
N VAL A 5 12.42 -10.99 7.92
CA VAL A 5 11.70 -10.42 6.78
C VAL A 5 10.87 -9.23 7.23
N LYS A 6 10.10 -9.37 8.30
CA LYS A 6 9.32 -8.27 8.88
C LYS A 6 10.18 -7.04 9.17
N ASN A 7 11.27 -7.23 9.90
CA ASN A 7 12.18 -6.14 10.28
C ASN A 7 12.82 -5.49 9.04
N ALA A 8 13.22 -6.28 8.04
CA ALA A 8 13.82 -5.77 6.81
C ALA A 8 12.82 -4.88 6.04
N ILE A 9 11.57 -5.31 5.88
CA ILE A 9 10.52 -4.52 5.21
C ILE A 9 10.25 -3.23 5.99
N VAL A 10 10.07 -3.30 7.32
CA VAL A 10 9.84 -2.11 8.16
C VAL A 10 10.97 -1.08 8.00
N GLN A 11 12.22 -1.53 8.02
CA GLN A 11 13.37 -0.64 7.84
C GLN A 11 13.47 -0.09 6.41
N ALA A 12 13.08 -0.86 5.41
CA ALA A 12 13.07 -0.41 4.01
C ALA A 12 12.06 0.72 3.81
N VAL A 13 10.83 0.57 4.30
CA VAL A 13 9.78 1.61 4.24
C VAL A 13 10.23 2.91 4.92
N GLN A 14 10.91 2.82 6.06
CA GLN A 14 11.41 4.01 6.77
C GLN A 14 12.44 4.81 5.96
N ARG A 15 13.08 4.20 4.97
CA ARG A 15 14.11 4.81 4.11
C ARG A 15 13.64 5.04 2.67
N GLU A 16 12.44 4.59 2.35
CA GLU A 16 11.87 4.69 1.01
C GLU A 16 11.54 6.15 0.67
N PRO A 17 12.12 6.71 -0.41
CA PRO A 17 11.89 8.11 -0.79
C PRO A 17 10.42 8.44 -1.04
N PHE A 18 9.67 7.54 -1.68
CA PHE A 18 8.25 7.75 -1.98
C PHE A 18 7.41 7.82 -0.70
N ALA A 19 7.58 6.86 0.21
CA ALA A 19 6.89 6.86 1.50
C ALA A 19 7.22 8.11 2.32
N GLN A 20 8.49 8.53 2.33
CA GLN A 20 8.93 9.76 3.00
C GLN A 20 8.25 11.00 2.42
N MET A 21 8.17 11.11 1.09
CA MET A 21 7.60 12.26 0.41
C MET A 21 6.12 12.49 0.78
N PHE A 22 5.34 11.43 0.92
CA PHE A 22 3.92 11.51 1.28
C PHE A 22 3.65 11.29 2.76
N GLY A 23 4.67 11.05 3.57
CA GLY A 23 4.51 10.77 4.99
C GLY A 23 3.79 9.46 5.27
N ILE A 24 3.94 8.46 4.38
CA ILE A 24 3.34 7.14 4.55
C ILE A 24 4.06 6.37 5.66
N ARG A 25 3.31 5.77 6.56
CA ARG A 25 3.83 4.95 7.65
C ARG A 25 3.23 3.55 7.60
N LEU A 26 4.08 2.55 7.76
CA LEU A 26 3.66 1.18 7.94
C LEU A 26 3.23 0.97 9.40
N LEU A 27 1.96 0.65 9.62
CA LEU A 27 1.37 0.47 10.95
C LEU A 27 1.34 -1.01 11.36
N GLN A 28 1.04 -1.90 10.43
CA GLN A 28 0.92 -3.33 10.70
C GLN A 28 1.42 -4.14 9.51
N LEU A 29 2.14 -5.22 9.79
CA LEU A 29 2.63 -6.16 8.77
C LEU A 29 2.56 -7.58 9.30
N GLU A 30 1.78 -8.42 8.62
CA GLU A 30 1.63 -9.85 8.87
C GLU A 30 1.74 -10.61 7.55
N ASP A 31 1.71 -11.93 7.56
CA ASP A 31 1.79 -12.71 6.31
C ASP A 31 0.67 -12.35 5.34
N GLY A 32 1.03 -11.79 4.18
CA GLY A 32 0.09 -11.36 3.15
C GLY A 32 -0.86 -10.23 3.57
N HIS A 33 -0.54 -9.51 4.64
CA HIS A 33 -1.38 -8.46 5.19
C HIS A 33 -0.54 -7.25 5.61
N SER A 34 -0.95 -6.06 5.17
CA SER A 34 -0.30 -4.80 5.52
C SER A 34 -1.33 -3.70 5.75
N VAL A 35 -1.03 -2.83 6.71
CA VAL A 35 -1.79 -1.61 6.97
C VAL A 35 -0.82 -0.44 6.93
N VAL A 36 -1.08 0.52 6.04
CA VAL A 36 -0.30 1.75 5.89
C VAL A 36 -1.20 2.97 6.03
N GLN A 37 -0.63 4.08 6.42
CA GLN A 37 -1.40 5.30 6.70
C GLN A 37 -0.65 6.55 6.24
N MET A 38 -1.38 7.52 5.70
CA MET A 38 -0.89 8.87 5.47
C MET A 38 -1.95 9.90 5.82
N THR A 39 -1.52 11.12 6.16
CA THR A 39 -2.42 12.28 6.21
C THR A 39 -2.42 12.94 4.82
N TYR A 40 -3.60 13.09 4.24
CA TYR A 40 -3.75 13.81 2.98
C TYR A 40 -3.40 15.29 3.17
N ASP A 41 -2.33 15.73 2.51
CA ASP A 41 -1.85 17.11 2.56
C ASP A 41 -2.21 17.82 1.25
N PRO A 42 -3.13 18.82 1.27
CA PRO A 42 -3.54 19.55 0.07
C PRO A 42 -2.37 20.25 -0.66
N HIS A 43 -1.35 20.66 0.08
CA HIS A 43 -0.17 21.32 -0.51
C HIS A 43 0.72 20.39 -1.32
N LYS A 44 0.61 19.08 -1.10
CA LYS A 44 1.40 18.06 -1.79
C LYS A 44 0.60 17.26 -2.81
N ALA A 45 -0.71 17.10 -2.58
CA ALA A 45 -1.49 16.07 -3.26
C ALA A 45 -2.84 16.53 -3.79
N ASP A 46 -3.06 17.83 -3.95
CA ASP A 46 -4.23 18.35 -4.66
C ASP A 46 -4.10 18.16 -6.17
N ASN A 47 -5.23 17.91 -6.82
CA ASN A 47 -5.38 17.94 -8.26
C ASN A 47 -5.74 19.37 -8.76
N ILE A 48 -5.98 19.52 -10.06
CA ILE A 48 -6.36 20.82 -10.68
C ILE A 48 -7.67 21.41 -10.13
N TYR A 49 -8.49 20.61 -9.48
CA TYR A 49 -9.77 21.03 -8.86
C TYR A 49 -9.63 21.32 -7.36
N GLN A 50 -8.41 21.34 -6.82
CA GLN A 50 -8.15 21.51 -5.40
C GLN A 50 -8.82 20.41 -4.53
N ARG A 51 -8.82 19.20 -5.05
CA ARG A 51 -9.27 17.97 -4.38
C ARG A 51 -8.14 16.95 -4.37
N ALA A 52 -8.25 15.94 -3.53
CA ALA A 52 -7.22 14.90 -3.48
C ALA A 52 -6.96 14.27 -4.85
N HIS A 53 -5.69 14.29 -5.27
CA HIS A 53 -5.27 13.63 -6.49
C HIS A 53 -5.40 12.12 -6.36
N GLY A 54 -6.05 11.48 -7.35
CA GLY A 54 -6.15 10.02 -7.39
C GLY A 54 -4.79 9.32 -7.34
N GLY A 55 -3.75 9.94 -7.91
CA GLY A 55 -2.38 9.43 -7.83
C GLY A 55 -1.83 9.33 -6.41
N ALA A 56 -2.22 10.22 -5.50
CA ALA A 56 -1.82 10.15 -4.10
C ALA A 56 -2.53 8.98 -3.38
N VAL A 57 -3.82 8.80 -3.62
CA VAL A 57 -4.59 7.65 -3.10
C VAL A 57 -4.03 6.34 -3.66
N TYR A 58 -3.73 6.32 -4.96
CA TYR A 58 -3.08 5.16 -5.62
C TYR A 58 -1.73 4.85 -4.97
N GLY A 59 -0.92 5.86 -4.67
CA GLY A 59 0.38 5.67 -4.02
C GLY A 59 0.25 5.01 -2.65
N LEU A 60 -0.75 5.38 -1.86
CA LEU A 60 -1.03 4.72 -0.58
C LEU A 60 -1.46 3.26 -0.76
N ILE A 61 -2.29 2.99 -1.79
CA ILE A 61 -2.69 1.63 -2.16
C ILE A 61 -1.45 0.80 -2.55
N ASP A 62 -0.58 1.38 -3.38
CA ASP A 62 0.61 0.69 -3.88
C ASP A 62 1.59 0.36 -2.76
N GLU A 63 1.75 1.25 -1.79
CA GLU A 63 2.57 1.00 -0.60
C GLU A 63 2.03 -0.16 0.26
N ALA A 64 0.71 -0.24 0.45
CA ALA A 64 0.09 -1.37 1.13
C ALA A 64 0.30 -2.67 0.35
N PHE A 65 0.18 -2.60 -0.97
CA PHE A 65 0.38 -3.74 -1.87
C PHE A 65 1.84 -4.21 -1.87
N GLU A 66 2.78 -3.29 -2.02
CA GLU A 66 4.21 -3.58 -2.02
C GLU A 66 4.62 -4.30 -0.74
N THR A 67 4.26 -3.75 0.42
CA THR A 67 4.65 -4.32 1.70
C THR A 67 3.99 -5.68 1.98
N ALA A 68 2.70 -5.84 1.66
CA ALA A 68 1.99 -7.11 1.83
C ALA A 68 2.51 -8.22 0.91
N SER A 69 2.91 -7.88 -0.31
CA SER A 69 3.26 -8.87 -1.34
C SER A 69 4.64 -9.50 -1.14
N GLN A 70 5.49 -8.92 -0.31
CA GLN A 70 6.87 -9.38 -0.07
C GLN A 70 7.06 -10.09 1.27
N THR A 71 5.98 -10.36 1.98
CA THR A 71 6.02 -10.95 3.34
C THR A 71 6.57 -12.38 3.39
N ASP A 72 6.65 -13.08 2.28
CA ASP A 72 7.33 -14.38 2.18
C ASP A 72 8.86 -14.26 2.00
N GLY A 73 9.40 -13.04 1.99
CA GLY A 73 10.83 -12.78 1.81
C GLY A 73 11.31 -12.81 0.37
N THR A 74 10.39 -12.87 -0.60
CA THR A 74 10.73 -12.85 -2.02
C THR A 74 10.22 -11.59 -2.73
N ILE A 75 10.91 -11.20 -3.81
CA ILE A 75 10.51 -10.06 -4.63
C ILE A 75 9.19 -10.38 -5.35
N ALA A 76 8.20 -9.55 -5.12
CA ALA A 76 6.96 -9.51 -5.90
C ALA A 76 6.87 -8.17 -6.64
N VAL A 77 6.33 -8.20 -7.85
CA VAL A 77 6.13 -7.00 -8.68
C VAL A 77 4.69 -6.92 -9.14
N ALA A 78 4.17 -5.70 -9.22
CA ALA A 78 2.81 -5.47 -9.69
C ALA A 78 2.65 -5.90 -11.15
N MET A 79 1.62 -6.69 -11.44
CA MET A 79 1.21 -7.04 -12.80
C MET A 79 -0.02 -6.24 -13.24
N ASN A 80 -0.98 -6.13 -12.35
CA ASN A 80 -2.25 -5.50 -12.62
C ASN A 80 -2.80 -4.88 -11.33
N VAL A 81 -3.25 -3.64 -11.43
CA VAL A 81 -3.83 -2.90 -10.29
C VAL A 81 -5.09 -2.20 -10.78
N ASN A 82 -6.24 -2.60 -10.24
CA ASN A 82 -7.53 -2.02 -10.56
C ASN A 82 -8.06 -1.24 -9.37
N VAL A 83 -8.17 0.07 -9.52
CA VAL A 83 -8.64 0.96 -8.46
C VAL A 83 -9.99 1.56 -8.86
N SER A 84 -10.95 1.47 -7.93
CA SER A 84 -12.20 2.23 -7.97
C SER A 84 -12.14 3.33 -6.91
N TYR A 85 -12.19 4.59 -7.36
CA TYR A 85 -12.25 5.75 -6.47
C TYR A 85 -13.71 5.98 -6.11
N VAL A 86 -14.06 5.75 -4.83
CA VAL A 86 -15.45 5.78 -4.37
C VAL A 86 -15.85 7.16 -3.89
N ALA A 87 -14.95 7.84 -3.17
CA ALA A 87 -15.19 9.16 -2.60
C ALA A 87 -13.90 9.98 -2.56
N SER A 88 -14.04 11.30 -2.62
CA SER A 88 -12.93 12.22 -2.39
C SER A 88 -12.70 12.41 -0.89
N PRO A 89 -11.48 12.22 -0.38
CA PRO A 89 -11.20 12.52 1.02
C PRO A 89 -11.28 14.02 1.31
N GLU A 90 -11.63 14.35 2.52
CA GLU A 90 -11.56 15.73 3.03
C GLU A 90 -10.11 16.18 3.20
N LYS A 91 -9.88 17.49 3.21
CA LYS A 91 -8.54 18.06 3.43
C LYS A 91 -8.02 17.64 4.80
N ASN A 92 -6.76 17.24 4.83
CA ASN A 92 -6.08 16.74 6.03
C ASN A 92 -6.68 15.44 6.61
N ALA A 93 -7.50 14.72 5.84
CA ALA A 93 -8.00 13.42 6.25
C ALA A 93 -6.85 12.42 6.47
N ARG A 94 -6.99 11.60 7.48
CA ARG A 94 -6.07 10.50 7.74
C ARG A 94 -6.57 9.27 6.98
N LEU A 95 -5.82 8.88 5.95
CA LEU A 95 -6.16 7.76 5.07
C LEU A 95 -5.39 6.52 5.47
N THR A 96 -6.10 5.43 5.63
CA THR A 96 -5.52 4.12 5.94
C THR A 96 -5.83 3.16 4.80
N ALA A 97 -4.79 2.57 4.21
CA ALA A 97 -4.92 1.49 3.25
C ALA A 97 -4.59 0.16 3.92
N GLU A 98 -5.45 -0.81 3.71
CA GLU A 98 -5.27 -2.17 4.18
C GLU A 98 -5.26 -3.13 3.00
N ALA A 99 -4.16 -3.87 2.83
CA ALA A 99 -3.99 -4.91 1.83
C ALA A 99 -4.08 -6.30 2.46
N ARG A 100 -4.89 -7.18 1.87
CA ARG A 100 -5.03 -8.58 2.29
C ARG A 100 -4.87 -9.50 1.10
N ARG A 101 -4.00 -10.50 1.22
CA ARG A 101 -3.86 -11.56 0.22
C ARG A 101 -5.13 -12.41 0.20
N ILE A 102 -5.71 -12.56 -0.99
CA ILE A 102 -6.92 -13.38 -1.20
C ILE A 102 -6.64 -14.64 -2.01
N SER A 103 -5.51 -14.70 -2.71
CA SER A 103 -5.10 -15.88 -3.48
C SER A 103 -3.58 -15.91 -3.65
N GLN A 104 -3.03 -17.12 -3.78
CA GLN A 104 -1.61 -17.30 -4.07
C GLN A 104 -1.38 -18.58 -4.84
N THR A 105 -0.58 -18.46 -5.90
CA THR A 105 0.01 -19.58 -6.64
C THR A 105 1.53 -19.51 -6.54
N ARG A 106 2.23 -20.41 -7.23
CA ARG A 106 3.68 -20.33 -7.31
C ARG A 106 4.18 -19.04 -7.97
N LYS A 107 3.43 -18.52 -8.95
CA LYS A 107 3.84 -17.39 -9.80
C LYS A 107 3.09 -16.09 -9.51
N THR A 108 1.91 -16.16 -8.94
CA THR A 108 1.06 -14.99 -8.74
C THR A 108 0.44 -14.96 -7.35
N ALA A 109 0.07 -13.76 -6.90
CA ALA A 109 -0.74 -13.57 -5.71
C ALA A 109 -1.71 -12.41 -5.91
N GLY A 110 -2.97 -12.61 -5.53
CA GLY A 110 -4.03 -11.60 -5.60
C GLY A 110 -4.27 -10.96 -4.25
N TYR A 111 -4.59 -9.67 -4.28
CA TYR A 111 -4.80 -8.86 -3.08
C TYR A 111 -6.05 -8.02 -3.20
N ASP A 112 -6.78 -7.92 -2.11
CA ASP A 112 -7.87 -6.96 -1.90
C ASP A 112 -7.33 -5.81 -1.06
N ILE A 113 -7.57 -4.57 -1.50
CA ILE A 113 -7.03 -3.39 -0.82
C ILE A 113 -8.13 -2.36 -0.67
N ARG A 114 -8.27 -1.80 0.52
CA ARG A 114 -9.26 -0.77 0.81
C ARG A 114 -8.61 0.43 1.47
N VAL A 115 -9.07 1.61 1.09
CA VAL A 115 -8.68 2.88 1.70
C VAL A 115 -9.89 3.50 2.39
N ASN A 116 -9.75 3.76 3.68
CA ASN A 116 -10.76 4.41 4.49
C ASN A 116 -10.18 5.68 5.15
N ASP A 117 -11.03 6.66 5.42
CA ASP A 117 -10.67 7.79 6.27
C ASP A 117 -10.80 7.44 7.77
N GLU A 118 -10.51 8.40 8.65
CA GLU A 118 -10.56 8.23 10.11
C GLU A 118 -11.97 7.93 10.65
N ASP A 119 -13.01 8.27 9.90
CA ASP A 119 -14.41 8.00 10.26
C ASP A 119 -14.93 6.67 9.69
N GLY A 120 -14.05 5.92 9.01
CA GLY A 120 -14.40 4.65 8.39
C GLY A 120 -15.08 4.79 7.02
N LYS A 121 -15.12 6.00 6.44
CA LYS A 121 -15.68 6.21 5.11
C LYS A 121 -14.77 5.58 4.05
N LEU A 122 -15.35 4.75 3.18
CA LEU A 122 -14.63 4.15 2.07
C LEU A 122 -14.25 5.20 1.02
N ILE A 123 -12.96 5.36 0.79
CA ILE A 123 -12.39 6.30 -0.20
C ILE A 123 -12.09 5.59 -1.52
N ALA A 124 -11.50 4.41 -1.45
CA ALA A 124 -11.18 3.61 -2.64
C ALA A 124 -11.16 2.13 -2.30
N CYS A 125 -11.42 1.31 -3.31
CA CYS A 125 -11.18 -0.13 -3.24
C CYS A 125 -10.37 -0.58 -4.45
N CYS A 126 -9.58 -1.62 -4.26
CA CYS A 126 -8.61 -2.07 -5.25
C CYS A 126 -8.53 -3.59 -5.25
N HIS A 127 -8.38 -4.14 -6.45
CA HIS A 127 -7.96 -5.52 -6.65
C HIS A 127 -6.62 -5.49 -7.39
N ALA A 128 -5.60 -6.14 -6.82
CA ALA A 128 -4.25 -6.14 -7.37
C ALA A 128 -3.71 -7.55 -7.55
N LEU A 129 -2.89 -7.74 -8.59
CA LEU A 129 -2.23 -9.00 -8.89
C LEU A 129 -0.71 -8.76 -8.92
N ALA A 130 0.02 -9.54 -8.14
CA ALA A 130 1.48 -9.56 -8.10
C ALA A 130 2.04 -10.76 -8.87
N TYR A 131 3.16 -10.55 -9.57
CA TYR A 131 4.04 -11.62 -10.04
C TYR A 131 5.09 -11.91 -8.98
N ARG A 132 5.22 -13.18 -8.59
CA ARG A 132 6.16 -13.67 -7.60
C ARG A 132 7.42 -14.19 -8.31
N THR A 133 8.54 -13.50 -8.12
CA THR A 133 9.79 -13.84 -8.82
C THR A 133 10.49 -15.07 -8.25
N GLY A 134 10.25 -15.41 -6.99
CA GLY A 134 10.96 -16.43 -6.24
C GLY A 134 12.39 -16.05 -5.83
N LYS A 135 12.83 -14.84 -6.15
CA LYS A 135 14.13 -14.31 -5.74
C LYS A 135 14.01 -13.64 -4.36
N PRO A 136 15.00 -13.77 -3.48
CA PRO A 136 14.95 -13.10 -2.17
C PRO A 136 14.94 -11.58 -2.32
N ILE A 137 14.30 -10.90 -1.38
CA ILE A 137 14.34 -9.42 -1.32
C ILE A 137 15.78 -8.97 -1.07
N PRO A 138 16.28 -7.92 -1.76
CA PRO A 138 17.70 -7.58 -1.76
C PRO A 138 18.19 -6.89 -0.49
N PHE A 139 17.27 -6.50 0.38
CA PHE A 139 17.57 -5.78 1.64
C PHE A 139 17.37 -6.66 2.88
N LEU A 140 17.26 -7.99 2.70
CA LEU A 140 17.11 -8.98 3.78
C LEU A 140 18.39 -9.17 4.59
#